data_22fd63bd02947928e6d8309d3f2db1bd
#
_entry.id   22fd63bd02947928e6d8309d3f2db1bd
#
_cell.length_a   1.000
_cell.length_b   1.000
_cell.length_c   1.000
_cell.angle_alpha   90.00
_cell.angle_beta   90.00
_cell.angle_gamma   90.00
#
_symmetry.space_group_name_H-M   'P 1'
#
loop_
_entity.id
_entity.type
_entity.pdbx_description
1 polymer ?
#
loop_
_entity_poly.entity_id
_entity_poly.type
_entity_poly.pdbx_seq_one_letter_code
_entity_poly.pdbx_strand_id
1 'polypeptide(L)'
;MSILKQFGSAKAIAQADIRTLRKCFDITGRGNRISLTAEKLKESAKTSVGISSLADEMQIKHLIAHIELLNDQLKEIDKKIEEFSTDLNSPIISVPGISHFSGTSILAEYGDIFNYSKPSKIIKAAGVAPFHYESSQYEAKHSAITKQGSSYLRKTLYQVNCASHQVQQGLQGLL
;
A
#
# COMPACT_ATOMS: atom_id res chain seq x y z
N MET A 1 0.40 -0.34 17.30
CA MET A 1 0.35 -1.77 17.68
C MET A 1 0.97 -2.06 19.05
N SER A 2 2.07 -1.43 19.45
CA SER A 2 2.73 -1.64 20.75
C SER A 2 1.80 -1.50 21.97
N ILE A 3 0.88 -0.55 21.96
CA ILE A 3 -0.08 -0.33 23.05
C ILE A 3 -1.05 -1.51 23.19
N LEU A 4 -1.65 -1.97 22.10
CA LEU A 4 -2.60 -3.09 22.14
C LEU A 4 -1.92 -4.43 22.46
N LYS A 5 -0.64 -4.57 22.13
CA LYS A 5 0.15 -5.75 22.49
C LYS A 5 0.38 -5.83 24.01
N GLN A 6 0.59 -4.69 24.65
CA GLN A 6 0.85 -4.60 26.08
C GLN A 6 -0.44 -4.54 26.91
N PHE A 7 -1.47 -3.83 26.39
CA PHE A 7 -2.73 -3.61 27.07
C PHE A 7 -3.86 -4.12 26.18
N GLY A 8 -4.32 -5.34 26.39
CA GLY A 8 -5.32 -6.00 25.55
C GLY A 8 -6.73 -5.42 25.64
N SER A 9 -7.00 -4.45 26.54
CA SER A 9 -8.33 -3.88 26.75
C SER A 9 -8.30 -2.42 27.14
N ALA A 10 -9.41 -1.71 26.92
CA ALA A 10 -9.59 -0.34 27.39
C ALA A 10 -9.46 -0.23 28.90
N LYS A 11 -9.96 -1.22 29.64
CA LYS A 11 -9.84 -1.28 31.11
C LYS A 11 -8.39 -1.36 31.56
N ALA A 12 -7.57 -2.17 30.90
CA ALA A 12 -6.14 -2.27 31.16
C ALA A 12 -5.41 -0.94 30.88
N ILE A 13 -5.76 -0.25 29.78
CA ILE A 13 -5.21 1.07 29.45
C ILE A 13 -5.62 2.12 30.49
N ALA A 14 -6.87 2.12 30.96
CA ALA A 14 -7.36 3.05 31.96
C ALA A 14 -6.63 2.90 33.31
N GLN A 15 -6.23 1.68 33.67
CA GLN A 15 -5.51 1.36 34.91
C GLN A 15 -3.99 1.50 34.77
N ALA A 16 -3.46 1.57 33.53
CA ALA A 16 -2.03 1.63 33.28
C ALA A 16 -1.39 2.91 33.83
N ASP A 17 -0.10 2.81 34.19
CA ASP A 17 0.71 3.99 34.57
C ASP A 17 0.94 4.84 33.30
N ILE A 18 0.78 6.15 33.44
CA ILE A 18 0.95 7.13 32.36
C ILE A 18 2.38 7.09 31.78
N ARG A 19 3.37 6.82 32.61
CA ARG A 19 4.77 6.68 32.18
C ARG A 19 4.97 5.51 31.23
N THR A 20 4.33 4.38 31.52
CA THR A 20 4.36 3.18 30.67
C THR A 20 3.64 3.42 29.36
N LEU A 21 2.48 4.08 29.38
CA LEU A 21 1.76 4.48 28.17
C LEU A 21 2.61 5.42 27.30
N ARG A 22 3.26 6.42 27.86
CA ARG A 22 4.16 7.33 27.10
C ARG A 22 5.28 6.57 26.39
N LYS A 23 5.94 5.61 27.07
CA LYS A 23 6.97 4.76 26.45
C LYS A 23 6.46 4.01 25.22
N CYS A 24 5.19 3.58 25.21
CA CYS A 24 4.60 2.93 24.04
C CYS A 24 4.39 3.88 22.85
N PHE A 25 4.22 5.18 23.10
CA PHE A 25 4.12 6.20 22.04
C PHE A 25 5.48 6.56 21.45
N ASP A 26 6.55 6.57 22.24
CA ASP A 26 7.90 6.90 21.77
C ASP A 26 8.47 5.89 20.76
N ILE A 27 7.92 4.66 20.75
CA ILE A 27 8.31 3.59 19.81
C ILE A 27 7.68 3.82 18.43
N THR A 28 6.60 4.60 18.32
CA THR A 28 5.95 4.92 17.04
C THR A 28 6.73 6.03 16.35
N GLY A 29 7.56 5.64 15.38
CA GLY A 29 8.50 6.49 14.66
C GLY A 29 7.88 7.74 14.00
N ARG A 30 8.77 8.67 13.70
CA ARG A 30 8.54 9.95 13.03
C ARG A 30 7.64 9.80 11.80
N GLY A 31 6.52 10.50 11.78
CA GLY A 31 5.74 10.67 10.56
C GLY A 31 4.23 10.60 10.70
N ASN A 32 3.70 10.09 11.78
CA ASN A 32 2.25 10.04 11.97
C ASN A 32 1.79 11.23 12.82
N ARG A 33 1.06 12.15 12.20
CA ARG A 33 0.38 13.26 12.88
C ARG A 33 -0.79 12.74 13.73
N ILE A 34 -0.53 11.79 14.63
CA ILE A 34 -1.54 11.37 15.58
C ILE A 34 -1.55 12.42 16.69
N SER A 35 -2.60 13.21 16.72
CA SER A 35 -2.86 14.16 17.81
C SER A 35 -3.26 13.48 19.14
N LEU A 36 -3.09 12.16 19.20
CA LEU A 36 -3.43 11.33 20.34
C LEU A 36 -2.25 11.27 21.30
N THR A 37 -2.40 11.88 22.48
CA THR A 37 -1.42 11.78 23.56
C THR A 37 -1.76 10.65 24.50
N ALA A 38 -0.79 10.19 25.32
CA ALA A 38 -1.01 9.14 26.32
C ALA A 38 -2.12 9.52 27.32
N GLU A 39 -2.21 10.82 27.64
CA GLU A 39 -3.24 11.36 28.54
C GLU A 39 -4.63 11.25 27.93
N LYS A 40 -4.79 11.70 26.67
CA LYS A 40 -6.05 11.59 25.93
C LYS A 40 -6.48 10.14 25.75
N LEU A 41 -5.53 9.24 25.44
CA LEU A 41 -5.82 7.82 25.32
C LEU A 41 -6.34 7.25 26.64
N LYS A 42 -5.69 7.57 27.76
CA LYS A 42 -6.10 7.11 29.10
C LYS A 42 -7.47 7.65 29.48
N GLU A 43 -7.77 8.88 29.15
CA GLU A 43 -9.07 9.49 29.40
C GLU A 43 -10.18 8.84 28.57
N SER A 44 -9.94 8.66 27.27
CA SER A 44 -10.86 7.93 26.39
C SER A 44 -11.07 6.49 26.85
N ALA A 45 -10.04 5.84 27.36
CA ALA A 45 -10.16 4.49 27.89
C ALA A 45 -11.03 4.41 29.17
N LYS A 46 -11.02 5.43 30.02
CA LYS A 46 -11.89 5.52 31.20
C LYS A 46 -13.36 5.68 30.85
N THR A 47 -13.67 6.38 29.77
CA THR A 47 -15.04 6.63 29.30
C THR A 47 -15.54 5.57 28.33
N SER A 48 -14.71 4.56 28.03
CA SER A 48 -15.06 3.48 27.11
C SER A 48 -16.17 2.61 27.68
N VAL A 49 -17.24 2.42 26.89
CA VAL A 49 -18.39 1.52 27.20
C VAL A 49 -18.11 0.07 26.80
N GLY A 50 -16.93 -0.25 26.28
CA GLY A 50 -16.59 -1.61 25.84
C GLY A 50 -16.52 -2.59 27.00
N ILE A 51 -17.17 -3.74 26.84
CA ILE A 51 -17.04 -4.88 27.75
C ILE A 51 -15.75 -5.60 27.36
N SER A 52 -14.82 -5.74 28.29
CA SER A 52 -13.61 -6.54 28.05
C SER A 52 -13.74 -7.89 28.76
N SER A 53 -13.66 -8.96 27.98
CA SER A 53 -13.52 -10.31 28.50
C SER A 53 -12.08 -10.82 28.35
N LEU A 54 -11.71 -11.84 29.13
CA LEU A 54 -10.41 -12.49 28.96
C LEU A 54 -10.24 -13.07 27.54
N ALA A 55 -11.34 -13.56 26.96
CA ALA A 55 -11.34 -14.10 25.60
C ALA A 55 -11.03 -13.01 24.56
N ASP A 56 -11.59 -11.82 24.70
CA ASP A 56 -11.33 -10.69 23.79
C ASP A 56 -9.86 -10.25 23.87
N GLU A 57 -9.29 -10.19 25.07
CA GLU A 57 -7.88 -9.86 25.24
C GLU A 57 -6.95 -10.89 24.60
N MET A 58 -7.27 -12.19 24.73
CA MET A 58 -6.52 -13.26 24.06
C MET A 58 -6.65 -13.14 22.54
N GLN A 59 -7.85 -12.89 22.04
CA GLN A 59 -8.10 -12.74 20.61
C GLN A 59 -7.32 -11.55 20.02
N ILE A 60 -7.31 -10.40 20.69
CA ILE A 60 -6.53 -9.23 20.26
C ILE A 60 -5.04 -9.57 20.20
N LYS A 61 -4.49 -10.26 21.20
CA LYS A 61 -3.08 -10.68 21.20
C LYS A 61 -2.75 -11.62 20.05
N HIS A 62 -3.62 -12.59 19.78
CA HIS A 62 -3.44 -13.51 18.63
C HIS A 62 -3.51 -12.78 17.30
N LEU A 63 -4.46 -11.86 17.11
CA LEU A 63 -4.56 -11.06 15.88
C LEU A 63 -3.31 -10.19 15.68
N ILE A 64 -2.77 -9.60 16.74
CA ILE A 64 -1.53 -8.81 16.64
C ILE A 64 -0.36 -9.72 16.24
N ALA A 65 -0.24 -10.90 16.85
CA ALA A 65 0.82 -11.85 16.49
C ALA A 65 0.72 -12.29 15.03
N HIS A 66 -0.50 -12.54 14.53
CA HIS A 66 -0.72 -12.84 13.10
C HIS A 66 -0.30 -11.67 12.19
N ILE A 67 -0.65 -10.44 12.55
CA ILE A 67 -0.25 -9.26 11.77
C ILE A 67 1.27 -9.09 11.75
N GLU A 68 1.95 -9.31 12.89
CA GLU A 68 3.41 -9.26 12.97
C GLU A 68 4.04 -10.35 12.08
N LEU A 69 3.56 -11.58 12.15
CA LEU A 69 4.02 -12.68 11.31
C LEU A 69 3.85 -12.36 9.81
N LEU A 70 2.67 -11.88 9.41
CA LEU A 70 2.40 -11.51 8.02
C LEU A 70 3.29 -10.37 7.55
N ASN A 71 3.56 -9.38 8.40
CA ASN A 71 4.47 -8.29 8.07
C ASN A 71 5.91 -8.79 7.88
N ASP A 72 6.37 -9.74 8.68
CA ASP A 72 7.71 -10.29 8.52
C ASP A 72 7.81 -11.17 7.26
N GLN A 73 6.78 -11.95 6.93
CA GLN A 73 6.69 -12.67 5.66
C GLN A 73 6.69 -11.72 4.45
N LEU A 74 5.95 -10.61 4.53
CA LEU A 74 5.96 -9.60 3.48
C LEU A 74 7.36 -9.00 3.27
N LYS A 75 8.07 -8.66 4.34
CA LYS A 75 9.46 -8.16 4.22
C LYS A 75 10.39 -9.18 3.56
N GLU A 76 10.22 -10.47 3.88
CA GLU A 76 11.02 -11.53 3.23
C GLU A 76 10.72 -11.61 1.74
N ILE A 77 9.44 -11.53 1.35
CA ILE A 77 9.03 -11.55 -0.05
C ILE A 77 9.55 -10.29 -0.77
N ASP A 78 9.39 -9.11 -0.16
CA ASP A 78 9.88 -7.86 -0.74
C ASP A 78 11.39 -7.91 -1.01
N LYS A 79 12.16 -8.48 -0.07
CA LYS A 79 13.60 -8.66 -0.25
C LYS A 79 13.92 -9.58 -1.42
N LYS A 80 13.21 -10.70 -1.56
CA LYS A 80 13.40 -11.61 -2.70
C LYS A 80 13.03 -10.96 -4.03
N ILE A 81 11.96 -10.17 -4.06
CA ILE A 81 11.57 -9.40 -5.25
C ILE A 81 12.67 -8.40 -5.64
N GLU A 82 13.27 -7.72 -4.65
CA GLU A 82 14.38 -6.79 -4.88
C GLU A 82 15.61 -7.51 -5.47
N GLU A 83 15.98 -8.66 -4.92
CA GLU A 83 17.06 -9.51 -5.43
C GLU A 83 16.79 -9.92 -6.90
N PHE A 84 15.62 -10.50 -7.19
CA PHE A 84 15.22 -10.85 -8.56
C PHE A 84 15.18 -9.66 -9.51
N SER A 85 14.67 -8.55 -9.05
CA SER A 85 14.60 -7.32 -9.84
C SER A 85 15.99 -6.80 -10.24
N THR A 86 16.96 -6.93 -9.32
CA THR A 86 18.36 -6.55 -9.56
C THR A 86 19.01 -7.50 -10.57
N ASP A 87 18.79 -8.81 -10.45
CA ASP A 87 19.32 -9.82 -11.36
C ASP A 87 18.77 -9.67 -12.78
N LEU A 88 17.49 -9.28 -12.91
CA LEU A 88 16.87 -9.02 -14.22
C LEU A 88 17.48 -7.80 -14.93
N ASN A 89 18.12 -6.90 -14.20
CA ASN A 89 18.77 -5.69 -14.73
C ASN A 89 17.92 -4.94 -15.78
N SER A 90 16.62 -4.86 -15.55
CA SER A 90 15.69 -4.27 -16.50
C SER A 90 15.69 -2.74 -16.39
N PRO A 91 15.74 -2.00 -17.51
CA PRO A 91 15.69 -0.54 -17.49
C PRO A 91 14.39 0.03 -16.93
N ILE A 92 13.33 -0.77 -16.77
CA ILE A 92 12.05 -0.32 -16.23
C ILE A 92 12.18 0.28 -14.81
N ILE A 93 13.14 -0.23 -14.01
CA ILE A 93 13.35 0.20 -12.63
C ILE A 93 14.03 1.57 -12.56
N SER A 94 14.72 1.99 -13.62
CA SER A 94 15.31 3.33 -13.69
C SER A 94 14.27 4.45 -13.88
N VAL A 95 13.03 4.10 -14.18
CA VAL A 95 11.95 5.08 -14.37
C VAL A 95 11.50 5.64 -13.02
N PRO A 96 11.55 6.96 -12.79
CA PRO A 96 11.10 7.57 -11.56
C PRO A 96 9.64 7.21 -11.21
N GLY A 97 9.42 6.73 -9.99
CA GLY A 97 8.10 6.28 -9.53
C GLY A 97 7.83 4.79 -9.72
N ILE A 98 8.72 4.05 -10.38
CA ILE A 98 8.66 2.59 -10.45
C ILE A 98 9.56 2.00 -9.36
N SER A 99 8.94 1.26 -8.43
CA SER A 99 9.67 0.47 -7.42
C SER A 99 10.08 -0.90 -7.97
N HIS A 100 10.97 -1.59 -7.28
CA HIS A 100 11.32 -2.99 -7.60
C HIS A 100 10.07 -3.88 -7.69
N PHE A 101 9.14 -3.75 -6.76
CA PHE A 101 7.88 -4.49 -6.78
C PHE A 101 7.02 -4.19 -8.00
N SER A 102 6.79 -2.90 -8.29
CA SER A 102 5.94 -2.53 -9.44
C SER A 102 6.59 -2.85 -10.78
N GLY A 103 7.91 -2.64 -10.90
CA GLY A 103 8.67 -3.00 -12.10
C GLY A 103 8.64 -4.50 -12.38
N THR A 104 8.91 -5.33 -11.36
CA THR A 104 8.84 -6.79 -11.48
C THR A 104 7.42 -7.26 -11.80
N SER A 105 6.39 -6.67 -11.17
CA SER A 105 4.99 -7.00 -11.47
C SER A 105 4.63 -6.68 -12.91
N ILE A 106 5.07 -5.55 -13.45
CA ILE A 106 4.84 -5.18 -14.85
C ILE A 106 5.53 -6.17 -15.80
N LEU A 107 6.78 -6.53 -15.51
CA LEU A 107 7.53 -7.50 -16.33
C LEU A 107 6.87 -8.89 -16.27
N ALA A 108 6.43 -9.33 -15.11
CA ALA A 108 5.76 -10.63 -14.95
C ALA A 108 4.44 -10.72 -15.74
N GLU A 109 3.67 -9.63 -15.75
CA GLU A 109 2.38 -9.57 -16.46
C GLU A 109 2.53 -9.47 -17.98
N TYR A 110 3.55 -8.76 -18.46
CA TYR A 110 3.82 -8.66 -19.91
C TYR A 110 4.57 -9.88 -20.44
N GLY A 111 5.37 -10.53 -19.58
CA GLY A 111 6.30 -11.56 -20.05
C GLY A 111 7.34 -10.98 -21.00
N ASP A 112 7.67 -11.73 -22.04
CA ASP A 112 8.63 -11.27 -23.06
C ASP A 112 8.02 -10.17 -23.94
N ILE A 113 8.57 -8.96 -23.81
CA ILE A 113 8.11 -7.77 -24.55
C ILE A 113 8.28 -7.93 -26.06
N PHE A 114 9.19 -8.76 -26.54
CA PHE A 114 9.42 -9.02 -27.98
C PHE A 114 8.27 -9.79 -28.64
N ASN A 115 7.40 -10.43 -27.85
CA ASN A 115 6.18 -11.06 -28.35
C ASN A 115 5.15 -10.03 -28.85
N TYR A 116 5.31 -8.76 -28.52
CA TYR A 116 4.43 -7.69 -28.94
C TYR A 116 5.00 -6.97 -30.16
N SER A 117 4.45 -7.27 -31.34
CA SER A 117 4.93 -6.72 -32.61
C SER A 117 4.75 -5.20 -32.78
N LYS A 118 3.92 -4.56 -31.91
CA LYS A 118 3.63 -3.10 -31.95
C LYS A 118 3.32 -2.58 -30.54
N PRO A 119 3.69 -1.32 -30.20
CA PRO A 119 3.36 -0.70 -28.93
C PRO A 119 1.86 -0.70 -28.60
N SER A 120 0.99 -0.60 -29.61
CA SER A 120 -0.46 -0.64 -29.42
C SER A 120 -0.95 -1.97 -28.83
N LYS A 121 -0.26 -3.08 -29.08
CA LYS A 121 -0.60 -4.37 -28.45
C LYS A 121 -0.26 -4.42 -26.97
N ILE A 122 0.82 -3.75 -26.56
CA ILE A 122 1.22 -3.59 -25.15
C ILE A 122 0.12 -2.82 -24.40
N ILE A 123 -0.36 -1.72 -24.97
CA ILE A 123 -1.44 -0.91 -24.40
C ILE A 123 -2.74 -1.71 -24.30
N LYS A 124 -3.06 -2.51 -25.31
CA LYS A 124 -4.23 -3.41 -25.31
C LYS A 124 -4.10 -4.50 -24.25
N ALA A 125 -2.93 -5.10 -24.07
CA ALA A 125 -2.71 -6.15 -23.05
C ALA A 125 -2.98 -5.64 -21.62
N ALA A 126 -2.71 -4.37 -21.34
CA ALA A 126 -3.08 -3.72 -20.09
C ALA A 126 -4.57 -3.33 -20.01
N GLY A 127 -5.28 -3.32 -21.15
CA GLY A 127 -6.66 -2.88 -21.23
C GLY A 127 -6.86 -1.39 -20.97
N VAL A 128 -5.81 -0.58 -21.21
CA VAL A 128 -5.85 0.89 -21.07
C VAL A 128 -6.03 1.60 -22.40
N ALA A 129 -6.16 0.85 -23.50
CA ALA A 129 -6.46 1.44 -24.79
C ALA A 129 -7.79 2.19 -24.74
N PRO A 130 -7.89 3.40 -25.32
CA PRO A 130 -9.15 4.10 -25.43
C PRO A 130 -10.12 3.31 -26.33
N PHE A 131 -11.36 3.26 -25.92
CA PHE A 131 -12.43 2.70 -26.72
C PHE A 131 -12.99 3.81 -27.61
N HIS A 132 -12.70 3.76 -28.91
CA HIS A 132 -13.28 4.67 -29.89
C HIS A 132 -14.59 4.08 -30.38
N TYR A 133 -15.66 4.78 -30.17
CA TYR A 133 -16.95 4.50 -30.77
C TYR A 133 -17.23 5.60 -31.77
N GLU A 134 -16.99 5.28 -33.07
CA GLU A 134 -17.30 6.15 -34.17
C GLU A 134 -18.37 5.47 -35.02
N SER A 135 -19.48 6.14 -35.23
CA SER A 135 -20.41 5.85 -36.31
C SER A 135 -20.47 7.06 -37.24
N SER A 136 -20.86 6.89 -38.49
CA SER A 136 -20.78 7.91 -39.54
C SER A 136 -21.41 9.28 -39.21
N GLN A 137 -22.14 9.39 -38.09
CA GLN A 137 -22.81 10.63 -37.65
C GLN A 137 -22.63 10.91 -36.14
N TYR A 138 -21.88 10.09 -35.39
CA TYR A 138 -21.72 10.26 -33.96
C TYR A 138 -20.27 10.01 -33.52
N GLU A 139 -19.65 11.04 -32.98
CA GLU A 139 -18.36 10.98 -32.31
C GLU A 139 -18.56 11.06 -30.80
N ALA A 140 -18.13 10.04 -30.08
CA ALA A 140 -18.29 10.02 -28.63
C ALA A 140 -17.38 11.05 -27.99
N LYS A 141 -17.95 12.02 -27.25
CA LYS A 141 -17.22 13.07 -26.52
C LYS A 141 -16.34 12.54 -25.39
N HIS A 142 -16.58 11.32 -24.90
CA HIS A 142 -15.83 10.67 -23.83
C HIS A 142 -15.48 9.25 -24.24
N SER A 143 -14.19 8.96 -24.28
CA SER A 143 -13.67 7.64 -24.55
C SER A 143 -13.30 6.96 -23.23
N ALA A 144 -13.94 5.83 -22.94
CA ALA A 144 -13.58 4.97 -21.82
C ALA A 144 -12.43 4.05 -22.24
N ILE A 145 -11.69 3.52 -21.24
CA ILE A 145 -10.70 2.47 -21.52
C ILE A 145 -11.39 1.12 -21.75
N THR A 146 -10.83 0.29 -22.63
CA THR A 146 -11.43 -0.99 -23.02
C THR A 146 -11.58 -1.98 -21.88
N LYS A 147 -10.73 -1.92 -20.87
CA LYS A 147 -10.63 -2.87 -19.75
C LYS A 147 -10.45 -4.34 -20.18
N GLN A 148 -10.22 -4.59 -21.46
CA GLN A 148 -9.90 -5.90 -22.03
C GLN A 148 -8.40 -6.14 -21.85
N GLY A 149 -8.03 -6.97 -20.86
CA GLY A 149 -6.63 -7.25 -20.52
C GLY A 149 -6.44 -7.47 -19.02
N SER A 150 -5.17 -7.62 -18.59
CA SER A 150 -4.86 -7.88 -17.19
C SER A 150 -5.33 -6.73 -16.27
N SER A 151 -6.17 -7.07 -15.31
CA SER A 151 -6.61 -6.13 -14.27
C SER A 151 -5.49 -5.78 -13.29
N TYR A 152 -4.58 -6.74 -13.04
CA TYR A 152 -3.41 -6.55 -12.18
C TYR A 152 -2.42 -5.58 -12.82
N LEU A 153 -2.10 -5.79 -14.09
CA LEU A 153 -1.24 -4.89 -14.85
C LEU A 153 -1.79 -3.46 -14.88
N ARG A 154 -3.08 -3.32 -15.17
CA ARG A 154 -3.76 -2.01 -15.19
C ARG A 154 -3.70 -1.33 -13.82
N LYS A 155 -3.93 -2.08 -12.72
CA LYS A 155 -3.81 -1.56 -11.36
C LYS A 155 -2.40 -1.07 -11.07
N THR A 156 -1.38 -1.86 -11.41
CA THR A 156 0.02 -1.51 -11.18
C THR A 156 0.41 -0.27 -11.98
N LEU A 157 0.04 -0.19 -13.26
CA LEU A 157 0.28 0.99 -14.09
C LEU A 157 -0.40 2.24 -13.54
N TYR A 158 -1.61 2.13 -13.03
CA TYR A 158 -2.29 3.24 -12.37
C TYR A 158 -1.55 3.72 -11.12
N GLN A 159 -1.11 2.80 -10.26
CA GLN A 159 -0.34 3.12 -9.05
C GLN A 159 0.98 3.80 -9.38
N VAL A 160 1.71 3.30 -10.38
CA VAL A 160 2.96 3.90 -10.88
C VAL A 160 2.72 5.31 -11.40
N ASN A 161 1.65 5.53 -12.18
CA ASN A 161 1.33 6.86 -12.69
C ASN A 161 1.05 7.86 -11.57
N CYS A 162 0.30 7.46 -10.55
CA CYS A 162 0.06 8.29 -9.37
C CYS A 162 1.37 8.63 -8.63
N ALA A 163 2.26 7.66 -8.45
CA ALA A 163 3.55 7.86 -7.79
C ALA A 163 4.48 8.78 -8.62
N SER A 164 4.57 8.58 -9.92
CA SER A 164 5.37 9.41 -10.82
C SER A 164 4.91 10.87 -10.84
N HIS A 165 3.59 11.09 -10.81
CA HIS A 165 3.02 12.44 -10.78
C HIS A 165 3.38 13.17 -9.47
N GLN A 166 3.37 12.47 -8.33
CA GLN A 166 3.79 13.04 -7.03
C GLN A 166 5.28 13.41 -7.03
N VAL A 167 6.14 12.59 -7.63
CA VAL A 167 7.57 12.87 -7.77
C VAL A 167 7.80 14.10 -8.64
N GLN A 168 7.09 14.23 -9.76
CA GLN A 168 7.19 15.40 -10.65
C GLN A 168 6.74 16.70 -9.96
N GLN A 169 5.63 16.66 -9.22
CA GLN A 169 5.16 17.83 -8.47
C GLN A 169 6.14 18.23 -7.38
N GLY A 170 6.76 17.26 -6.68
CA GLY A 170 7.80 17.53 -5.70
C GLY A 170 9.03 18.22 -6.28
N LEU A 171 9.44 17.84 -7.50
CA LEU A 171 10.57 18.45 -8.21
C LEU A 171 10.25 19.88 -8.71
N GLN A 172 9.02 20.13 -9.17
CA GLN A 172 8.59 21.47 -9.60
C GLN A 172 8.46 22.48 -8.45
N GLY A 173 8.23 21.99 -7.22
CA GLY A 173 8.21 22.84 -6.02
C GLY A 173 9.58 23.21 -5.46
N LEU A 174 10.66 22.66 -6.02
CA LEU A 174 12.06 22.93 -5.62
C LEU A 174 12.81 23.84 -6.59
N LEU A 175 12.23 24.20 -7.73
CA LEU A 175 12.71 25.17 -8.71
C LEU A 175 11.96 26.50 -8.58
#